data_fd08aeefb86dc49edc39095956042710
#
_entry.id   fd08aeefb86dc49edc39095956042710
#
_cell.length_a   1.000
_cell.length_b   1.000
_cell.length_c   1.000
_cell.angle_alpha   90.00
_cell.angle_beta   90.00
_cell.angle_gamma   90.00
#
_symmetry.space_group_name_H-M   'P 1'
#
loop_
_entity.id
_entity.type
_entity.pdbx_description
1 polymer ?
#
loop_
_entity_poly.entity_id
_entity_poly.type
_entity_poly.pdbx_seq_one_letter_code
_entity_poly.pdbx_strand_id
1 'polypeptide(L)'
;DDLLHDFSQRTGIVTSRHGNLQWRSIPKTISTDVYRVVQEVLLNIEQHADATQVQVTMANTGNQLCLTIQDNGQGMDTTQLTVKKGIGLKNMRDRIKGLQGQLLIDSQLGQGTQVQINVPCEMID
;
A
#
# COMPACT_ATOMS: atom_id res chain seq x y z
N ASP A 1 -3.58 2.61 -14.17
CA ASP A 1 -4.30 2.52 -12.93
C ASP A 1 -4.76 3.90 -12.49
N ASP A 2 -6.07 4.08 -12.41
CA ASP A 2 -6.66 5.40 -12.17
C ASP A 2 -6.29 5.96 -10.81
N LEU A 3 -6.18 5.12 -9.79
CA LEU A 3 -5.88 5.57 -8.43
C LEU A 3 -4.50 6.22 -8.37
N LEU A 4 -3.48 5.59 -8.95
CA LEU A 4 -2.13 6.14 -8.97
C LEU A 4 -2.04 7.37 -9.86
N HIS A 5 -2.73 7.35 -10.99
CA HIS A 5 -2.74 8.49 -11.91
C HIS A 5 -3.34 9.72 -11.20
N ASP A 6 -4.49 9.55 -10.57
CA ASP A 6 -5.16 10.64 -9.85
C ASP A 6 -4.29 11.16 -8.71
N PHE A 7 -3.67 10.26 -7.97
CA PHE A 7 -2.77 10.62 -6.88
C PHE A 7 -1.61 11.48 -7.40
N SER A 8 -0.97 11.03 -8.49
CA SER A 8 0.16 11.74 -9.08
C SER A 8 -0.24 13.12 -9.60
N GLN A 9 -1.39 13.21 -10.27
CA GLN A 9 -1.88 14.49 -10.78
C GLN A 9 -2.18 15.47 -9.66
N ARG A 10 -2.75 15.00 -8.58
CA ARG A 10 -3.15 15.86 -7.47
C ARG A 10 -1.98 16.29 -6.60
N THR A 11 -1.00 15.44 -6.40
CA THR A 11 0.10 15.68 -5.46
C THR A 11 1.40 16.14 -6.13
N GLY A 12 1.56 15.86 -7.41
CA GLY A 12 2.83 16.09 -8.09
C GLY A 12 3.89 15.03 -7.80
N ILE A 13 3.55 14.01 -7.01
CA ILE A 13 4.46 12.92 -6.70
C ILE A 13 4.52 11.97 -7.89
N VAL A 14 5.73 11.64 -8.33
CA VAL A 14 5.92 10.72 -9.46
C VAL A 14 5.60 9.30 -9.00
N THR A 15 4.72 8.63 -9.71
CA THR A 15 4.34 7.26 -9.40
C THR A 15 4.81 6.32 -10.51
N SER A 16 5.19 5.10 -10.11
CA SER A 16 5.49 4.03 -11.06
C SER A 16 4.82 2.75 -10.58
N ARG A 17 4.41 1.92 -11.54
CA ARG A 17 3.75 0.67 -11.25
C ARG A 17 4.49 -0.46 -11.93
N HIS A 18 4.76 -1.51 -11.17
CA HIS A 18 5.50 -2.69 -11.63
C HIS A 18 4.69 -3.95 -11.37
N GLY A 19 5.06 -5.02 -12.06
CA GLY A 19 4.40 -6.29 -11.94
C GLY A 19 3.35 -6.49 -13.01
N ASN A 20 2.89 -7.73 -13.14
CA ASN A 20 1.98 -8.13 -14.22
C ASN A 20 0.55 -8.36 -13.76
N LEU A 21 0.26 -8.13 -12.48
CA LEU A 21 -1.06 -8.37 -11.93
C LEU A 21 -1.96 -7.15 -12.12
N GLN A 22 -3.20 -7.40 -12.52
CA GLN A 22 -4.21 -6.36 -12.74
C GLN A 22 -5.26 -6.43 -11.64
N TRP A 23 -5.81 -5.27 -11.26
CA TRP A 23 -6.89 -5.23 -10.27
C TRP A 23 -8.06 -6.11 -10.66
N ARG A 24 -8.39 -6.16 -11.94
CA ARG A 24 -9.53 -6.95 -12.45
C ARG A 24 -9.34 -8.46 -12.25
N SER A 25 -8.10 -8.91 -12.04
CA SER A 25 -7.79 -10.30 -11.80
C SER A 25 -7.98 -10.70 -10.33
N ILE A 26 -8.24 -9.74 -9.47
CA ILE A 26 -8.44 -9.97 -8.04
C ILE A 26 -9.94 -10.05 -7.76
N PRO A 27 -10.43 -11.11 -7.08
CA PRO A 27 -11.85 -11.19 -6.72
C PRO A 27 -12.27 -9.97 -5.89
N LYS A 28 -13.50 -9.52 -6.11
CA LYS A 28 -14.00 -8.32 -5.42
C LYS A 28 -14.06 -8.48 -3.90
N THR A 29 -14.21 -9.71 -3.43
CA THR A 29 -14.20 -10.00 -2.00
C THR A 29 -12.86 -9.62 -1.36
N ILE A 30 -11.81 -9.50 -2.16
CA ILE A 30 -10.47 -9.15 -1.70
C ILE A 30 -10.10 -7.75 -2.17
N SER A 31 -10.35 -7.43 -3.44
CA SER A 31 -9.87 -6.18 -4.03
C SER A 31 -10.46 -4.95 -3.36
N THR A 32 -11.69 -5.02 -2.88
CA THR A 32 -12.33 -3.88 -2.22
C THR A 32 -11.55 -3.45 -0.98
N ASP A 33 -11.21 -4.39 -0.11
CA ASP A 33 -10.45 -4.07 1.10
C ASP A 33 -9.02 -3.69 0.80
N VAL A 34 -8.36 -4.39 -0.14
CA VAL A 34 -7.00 -4.05 -0.53
C VAL A 34 -6.95 -2.65 -1.13
N TYR A 35 -7.91 -2.31 -1.98
CA TYR A 35 -7.99 -0.99 -2.60
C TYR A 35 -8.10 0.11 -1.53
N ARG A 36 -8.93 -0.12 -0.51
CA ARG A 36 -9.07 0.85 0.59
C ARG A 36 -7.79 1.03 1.37
N VAL A 37 -7.05 -0.06 1.58
CA VAL A 37 -5.74 0.04 2.25
C VAL A 37 -4.76 0.83 1.39
N VAL A 38 -4.74 0.60 0.09
CA VAL A 38 -3.88 1.36 -0.82
C VAL A 38 -4.22 2.85 -0.78
N GLN A 39 -5.52 3.19 -0.78
CA GLN A 39 -5.95 4.58 -0.66
C GLN A 39 -5.42 5.21 0.63
N GLU A 40 -5.51 4.48 1.74
CA GLU A 40 -5.05 4.98 3.03
C GLU A 40 -3.53 5.17 3.05
N VAL A 41 -2.78 4.22 2.48
CA VAL A 41 -1.32 4.33 2.38
C VAL A 41 -0.94 5.56 1.55
N LEU A 42 -1.59 5.77 0.41
CA LEU A 42 -1.30 6.92 -0.44
C LEU A 42 -1.64 8.23 0.27
N LEU A 43 -2.73 8.26 1.02
CA LEU A 43 -3.10 9.44 1.80
C LEU A 43 -2.05 9.74 2.87
N ASN A 44 -1.56 8.73 3.54
CA ASN A 44 -0.49 8.90 4.53
C ASN A 44 0.79 9.44 3.89
N ILE A 45 1.12 8.96 2.69
CA ILE A 45 2.28 9.47 1.96
C ILE A 45 2.09 10.94 1.63
N GLU A 46 0.91 11.30 1.14
CA GLU A 46 0.60 12.68 0.79
C GLU A 46 0.74 13.62 1.98
N GLN A 47 0.26 13.20 3.15
CA GLN A 47 0.17 14.05 4.33
C GLN A 47 1.44 14.07 5.18
N HIS A 48 2.22 13.01 5.17
CA HIS A 48 3.26 12.84 6.18
C HIS A 48 4.65 12.51 5.65
N ALA A 49 4.78 12.04 4.41
CA ALA A 49 6.05 11.47 3.97
C ALA A 49 7.01 12.49 3.33
N ASP A 50 6.48 13.58 2.79
CA ASP A 50 7.29 14.55 2.04
C ASP A 50 8.08 13.84 0.92
N ALA A 51 7.41 12.93 0.22
CA ALA A 51 8.02 12.10 -0.82
C ALA A 51 7.93 12.77 -2.19
N THR A 52 8.84 12.40 -3.08
CA THR A 52 8.80 12.82 -4.48
C THR A 52 8.49 11.67 -5.42
N GLN A 53 8.64 10.44 -4.95
CA GLN A 53 8.41 9.25 -5.76
C GLN A 53 7.72 8.17 -4.94
N VAL A 54 6.82 7.45 -5.61
CA VAL A 54 6.15 6.27 -5.05
C VAL A 54 6.20 5.16 -6.07
N GLN A 55 6.62 3.97 -5.64
CA GLN A 55 6.60 2.76 -6.47
C GLN A 55 5.57 1.79 -5.93
N VAL A 56 4.74 1.25 -6.82
CA VAL A 56 3.77 0.22 -6.46
C VAL A 56 4.07 -1.02 -7.28
N THR A 57 4.24 -2.15 -6.60
CA THR A 57 4.46 -3.44 -7.24
C THR A 57 3.31 -4.37 -6.88
N MET A 58 2.67 -4.95 -7.90
CA MET A 58 1.61 -5.94 -7.71
C MET A 58 2.02 -7.24 -8.37
N ALA A 59 2.11 -8.28 -7.59
CA ALA A 59 2.54 -9.59 -8.09
C ALA A 59 1.68 -10.69 -7.49
N ASN A 60 1.58 -11.79 -8.24
CA ASN A 60 0.97 -13.00 -7.77
C ASN A 60 2.06 -14.07 -7.65
N THR A 61 2.22 -14.63 -6.45
CA THR A 61 3.18 -15.70 -6.20
C THR A 61 2.40 -16.88 -5.63
N GLY A 62 2.21 -17.92 -6.45
CA GLY A 62 1.34 -19.03 -6.09
C GLY A 62 -0.09 -18.51 -5.95
N ASN A 63 -0.73 -18.81 -4.84
CA ASN A 63 -2.06 -18.30 -4.54
C ASN A 63 -2.01 -17.14 -3.55
N GLN A 64 -0.99 -16.28 -3.71
CA GLN A 64 -0.86 -15.10 -2.86
C GLN A 64 -0.73 -13.83 -3.70
N LEU A 65 -1.51 -12.84 -3.32
CA LEU A 65 -1.36 -11.49 -3.80
C LEU A 65 -0.29 -10.81 -2.95
N CYS A 66 0.73 -10.26 -3.61
CA CYS A 66 1.78 -9.47 -2.97
C CYS A 66 1.73 -8.07 -3.55
N LEU A 67 1.46 -7.09 -2.71
CA LEU A 67 1.42 -5.70 -3.13
C LEU A 67 2.36 -4.90 -2.24
N THR A 68 3.26 -4.13 -2.86
CA THR A 68 4.24 -3.34 -2.16
C THR A 68 4.11 -1.89 -2.60
N ILE A 69 4.06 -0.98 -1.63
CA ILE A 69 4.05 0.45 -1.89
C ILE A 69 5.26 1.04 -1.18
N GLN A 70 6.16 1.65 -1.95
CA GLN A 70 7.36 2.24 -1.39
C GLN A 70 7.46 3.70 -1.78
N ASP A 71 7.68 4.58 -0.79
CA ASP A 71 7.97 5.98 -1.03
C ASP A 71 9.42 6.29 -0.66
N ASN A 72 9.91 7.41 -1.19
CA ASN A 72 11.25 7.90 -0.92
C ASN A 72 11.23 9.10 0.05
N GLY A 73 10.22 9.16 0.90
CA GLY A 73 10.03 10.29 1.79
C GLY A 73 10.94 10.27 3.01
N GLN A 74 10.53 11.01 4.01
CA GLN A 74 11.33 11.18 5.22
C GLN A 74 11.30 9.96 6.14
N GLY A 75 10.40 9.02 5.90
CA GLY A 75 10.21 7.89 6.77
C GLY A 75 9.68 8.30 8.14
N MET A 76 9.55 7.33 9.01
CA MET A 76 9.14 7.60 10.38
C MET A 76 9.74 6.53 11.29
N ASP A 77 9.85 6.87 12.57
CA ASP A 77 10.25 5.92 13.59
C ASP A 77 9.10 4.92 13.78
N THR A 78 9.38 3.63 13.55
CA THR A 78 8.35 2.61 13.65
C THR A 78 7.76 2.49 15.05
N THR A 79 8.49 2.87 16.08
CA THR A 79 7.96 2.89 17.44
C THR A 79 6.83 3.90 17.59
N GLN A 80 6.81 4.94 16.79
CA GLN A 80 5.75 5.95 16.81
C GLN A 80 4.50 5.51 16.06
N LEU A 81 4.60 4.51 15.19
CA LEU A 81 3.47 4.02 14.43
C LEU A 81 2.36 3.45 15.31
N THR A 82 2.74 2.85 16.45
CA THR A 82 1.77 2.29 17.36
C THR A 82 1.07 3.34 18.23
N VAL A 83 1.64 4.53 18.31
CA VAL A 83 1.15 5.60 19.18
C VAL A 83 0.44 6.69 18.39
N LYS A 84 0.83 6.90 17.12
CA LYS A 84 0.28 7.97 16.31
C LYS A 84 -1.13 7.64 15.84
N LYS A 85 -2.09 8.33 16.43
CA LYS A 85 -3.48 8.23 16.00
C LYS A 85 -3.66 8.97 14.68
N GLY A 86 -4.58 8.51 13.83
CA GLY A 86 -4.91 9.17 12.59
C GLY A 86 -4.17 8.66 11.38
N ILE A 87 -3.22 7.74 11.54
CA ILE A 87 -2.58 7.09 10.40
C ILE A 87 -3.46 5.98 9.83
N GLY A 88 -4.50 5.57 10.56
CA GLY A 88 -5.38 4.49 10.11
C GLY A 88 -4.74 3.10 10.17
N LEU A 89 -3.60 2.99 10.85
CA LEU A 89 -2.81 1.76 10.86
C LEU A 89 -3.60 0.57 11.37
N LYS A 90 -4.32 0.77 12.47
CA LYS A 90 -5.14 -0.30 13.04
C LYS A 90 -6.21 -0.76 12.06
N ASN A 91 -6.88 0.18 11.41
CA ASN A 91 -7.91 -0.15 10.43
C ASN A 91 -7.34 -0.88 9.23
N MET A 92 -6.16 -0.46 8.75
CA MET A 92 -5.48 -1.15 7.65
C MET A 92 -5.14 -2.59 8.03
N ARG A 93 -4.56 -2.77 9.22
CA ARG A 93 -4.20 -4.10 9.69
C ARG A 93 -5.42 -4.98 9.87
N ASP A 94 -6.49 -4.43 10.43
CA ASP A 94 -7.73 -5.18 10.65
C ASP A 94 -8.35 -5.62 9.31
N ARG A 95 -8.35 -4.74 8.29
CA ARG A 95 -8.88 -5.09 6.98
C ARG A 95 -8.09 -6.24 6.35
N ILE A 96 -6.77 -6.15 6.38
CA ILE A 96 -5.92 -7.18 5.77
C ILE A 96 -6.00 -8.47 6.58
N LYS A 97 -6.05 -8.39 7.90
CA LYS A 97 -6.21 -9.56 8.74
C LYS A 97 -7.55 -10.27 8.50
N GLY A 98 -8.61 -9.50 8.23
CA GLY A 98 -9.90 -10.04 7.86
C GLY A 98 -9.87 -10.85 6.56
N LEU A 99 -8.89 -10.60 5.71
CA LEU A 99 -8.65 -11.37 4.49
C LEU A 99 -7.64 -12.49 4.71
N GLN A 100 -7.26 -12.75 5.96
CA GLN A 100 -6.25 -13.72 6.37
C GLN A 100 -4.88 -13.38 5.81
N GLY A 101 -4.64 -12.10 5.60
CA GLY A 101 -3.37 -11.60 5.09
C GLY A 101 -2.52 -10.95 6.16
N GLN A 102 -1.42 -10.36 5.72
CA GLN A 102 -0.48 -9.64 6.56
C GLN A 102 -0.19 -8.27 5.99
N LEU A 103 -0.10 -7.29 6.85
CA LEU A 103 0.36 -5.96 6.51
C LEU A 103 1.69 -5.72 7.24
N LEU A 104 2.74 -5.47 6.47
CA LEU A 104 4.08 -5.24 7.01
C LEU A 104 4.51 -3.83 6.65
N ILE A 105 5.04 -3.09 7.63
CA ILE A 105 5.52 -1.74 7.40
C ILE A 105 6.97 -1.68 7.82
N ASP A 106 7.82 -1.25 6.90
CA ASP A 106 9.25 -1.05 7.15
C ASP A 106 9.55 0.42 6.85
N SER A 107 9.94 1.17 7.88
CA SER A 107 10.19 2.58 7.74
C SER A 107 11.37 2.97 8.63
N GLN A 108 12.25 3.80 8.08
CA GLN A 108 13.37 4.36 8.83
C GLN A 108 13.47 5.85 8.52
N LEU A 109 13.78 6.63 9.54
CA LEU A 109 13.93 8.07 9.37
C LEU A 109 14.96 8.37 8.29
N GLY A 110 14.56 9.20 7.31
CA GLY A 110 15.41 9.61 6.21
C GLY A 110 15.48 8.64 5.05
N GLN A 111 14.81 7.49 5.12
CA GLN A 111 14.91 6.45 4.09
C GLN A 111 13.57 6.05 3.47
N GLY A 112 12.50 6.75 3.81
CA GLY A 112 11.19 6.45 3.25
C GLY A 112 10.50 5.31 3.98
N THR A 113 9.39 4.85 3.40
CA THR A 113 8.53 3.82 4.00
C THR A 113 8.14 2.82 2.94
N GLN A 114 8.16 1.55 3.31
CA GLN A 114 7.65 0.45 2.49
C GLN A 114 6.49 -0.21 3.22
N VAL A 115 5.35 -0.31 2.55
CA VAL A 115 4.20 -1.05 3.03
C VAL A 115 4.02 -2.26 2.15
N GLN A 116 3.95 -3.44 2.75
CA GLN A 116 3.77 -4.69 2.03
C GLN A 116 2.48 -5.36 2.48
N ILE A 117 1.66 -5.74 1.52
CA ILE A 117 0.39 -6.42 1.74
C ILE A 117 0.48 -7.80 1.12
N ASN A 118 0.29 -8.83 1.92
CA ASN A 118 0.27 -10.22 1.45
C ASN A 118 -1.07 -10.82 1.81
N VAL A 119 -1.80 -11.30 0.82
CA VAL A 119 -3.14 -11.85 1.02
C VAL A 119 -3.29 -13.14 0.23
N PRO A 120 -3.77 -14.23 0.87
CA PRO A 120 -4.13 -15.43 0.10
C PRO A 120 -5.21 -15.09 -0.91
N CYS A 121 -4.99 -15.43 -2.16
CA CYS A 121 -5.88 -14.99 -3.22
C CYS A 121 -5.78 -15.89 -4.44
N GLU A 122 -6.92 -16.46 -4.87
CA GLU A 122 -7.01 -17.13 -6.15
C GLU A 122 -7.39 -16.10 -7.20
N MET A 123 -6.51 -15.92 -8.19
CA MET A 123 -6.75 -14.92 -9.23
C MET A 123 -7.82 -15.39 -10.20
N ILE A 124 -8.56 -14.43 -10.72
CA ILE A 124 -9.54 -14.67 -11.77
C ILE A 124 -8.85 -14.52 -13.14
N ASP A 125 -9.10 -15.45 -14.02
CA ASP A 125 -8.55 -15.41 -15.37
C ASP A 125 -9.16 -14.31 -16.22
#